data_06c7aecbe3442e91b11f3eb9e740d091
#
_entry.id   06c7aecbe3442e91b11f3eb9e740d091
#
_cell.length_a   1.000
_cell.length_b   1.000
_cell.length_c   1.000
_cell.angle_alpha   90.00
_cell.angle_beta   90.00
_cell.angle_gamma   90.00
#
_symmetry.space_group_name_H-M   'P 1'
#
loop_
_entity.id
_entity.type
_entity.pdbx_description
1 polymer ?
#
loop_
_entity_poly.entity_id
_entity_poly.type
_entity_poly.pdbx_seq_one_letter_code
_entity_poly.pdbx_strand_id
1 'polypeptide(L)'
;MEKSYYSYLAVFHYADDGISIEFPDLPGCLPCAESEDKAFINAKEALGLHLFGMEQDGDVVPAPTPATAIKPSDNEVIALIEVFMPAVRDRINNQFVKKTR
;
A
#
# COMPACT_ATOMS: atom_id res chain seq x y z
N MET A 1 8.56 -19.39 1.13
CA MET A 1 9.49 -18.31 1.51
C MET A 1 8.83 -16.96 1.23
N GLU A 2 8.86 -16.07 2.19
CA GLU A 2 8.25 -14.75 2.05
C GLU A 2 9.12 -13.84 1.20
N LYS A 3 8.48 -13.03 0.39
CA LYS A 3 9.20 -12.04 -0.42
C LYS A 3 9.67 -10.89 0.45
N SER A 4 10.79 -10.29 0.07
CA SER A 4 11.30 -9.11 0.74
C SER A 4 10.70 -7.82 0.16
N TYR A 5 10.44 -7.78 -1.14
CA TYR A 5 9.92 -6.59 -1.80
C TYR A 5 8.63 -6.90 -2.54
N TYR A 6 7.69 -5.96 -2.46
CA TYR A 6 6.48 -5.98 -3.27
C TYR A 6 6.31 -4.61 -3.90
N SER A 7 5.80 -4.59 -5.12
CA SER A 7 5.48 -3.34 -5.82
C SER A 7 4.10 -3.48 -6.45
N TYR A 8 3.23 -2.54 -6.16
CA TYR A 8 1.88 -2.52 -6.71
C TYR A 8 1.53 -1.14 -7.21
N LEU A 9 0.70 -1.09 -8.26
CA LEU A 9 0.17 0.17 -8.74
C LEU A 9 -0.80 0.75 -7.73
N ALA A 10 -0.69 2.05 -7.53
CA ALA A 10 -1.67 2.81 -6.77
C ALA A 10 -2.25 3.88 -7.68
N VAL A 11 -3.56 4.07 -7.61
CA VAL A 11 -4.25 5.13 -8.32
C VAL A 11 -4.58 6.22 -7.32
N PHE A 12 -4.05 7.41 -7.57
CA PHE A 12 -4.25 8.57 -6.71
C PHE A 12 -5.32 9.45 -7.33
N HIS A 13 -6.44 9.61 -6.63
CA HIS A 13 -7.58 10.41 -7.08
C HIS A 13 -7.54 11.76 -6.37
N TYR A 14 -7.33 12.83 -7.11
CA TYR A 14 -7.20 14.17 -6.56
C TYR A 14 -8.57 14.86 -6.53
N ALA A 15 -8.95 15.34 -5.37
CA ALA A 15 -10.20 16.09 -5.17
C ALA A 15 -9.92 17.33 -4.34
N ASP A 16 -10.90 18.20 -4.25
CA ASP A 16 -10.74 19.48 -3.52
C ASP A 16 -10.45 19.25 -2.04
N ASP A 17 -10.97 18.17 -1.47
CA ASP A 17 -10.86 17.89 -0.04
C ASP A 17 -9.76 16.90 0.30
N GLY A 18 -8.96 16.49 -0.70
CA GLY A 18 -7.84 15.59 -0.44
C GLY A 18 -7.59 14.60 -1.55
N ILE A 19 -6.79 13.60 -1.23
CA ILE A 19 -6.38 12.56 -2.17
C ILE A 19 -6.82 11.22 -1.62
N SER A 20 -7.61 10.49 -2.41
CA SER A 20 -7.93 9.10 -2.08
C SER A 20 -7.08 8.19 -2.94
N ILE A 21 -6.72 7.05 -2.39
CA ILE A 21 -5.77 6.14 -3.04
C ILE A 21 -6.39 4.75 -3.08
N GLU A 22 -6.21 4.07 -4.20
CA GLU A 22 -6.60 2.67 -4.27
C GLU A 22 -5.49 1.85 -4.89
N PHE A 23 -5.41 0.60 -4.44
CA PHE A 23 -4.53 -0.39 -5.03
C PHE A 23 -5.41 -1.38 -5.77
N PRO A 24 -5.50 -1.30 -7.11
CA PRO A 24 -6.43 -2.16 -7.86
C PRO A 24 -6.24 -3.65 -7.61
N ASP A 25 -5.01 -4.08 -7.35
CA ASP A 25 -4.72 -5.49 -7.11
C ASP A 25 -5.05 -5.94 -5.68
N LEU A 26 -5.31 -5.00 -4.78
CA LEU A 26 -5.51 -5.29 -3.36
C LEU A 26 -6.79 -4.65 -2.87
N PRO A 27 -7.94 -5.28 -3.14
CA PRO A 27 -9.23 -4.73 -2.69
C PRO A 27 -9.25 -4.53 -1.19
N GLY A 28 -9.77 -3.39 -0.76
CA GLY A 28 -9.80 -3.04 0.65
C GLY A 28 -8.62 -2.21 1.13
N CYS A 29 -7.56 -2.10 0.32
CA CYS A 29 -6.43 -1.25 0.66
C CYS A 29 -6.69 0.15 0.08
N LEU A 30 -7.29 1.03 0.89
CA LEU A 30 -7.81 2.32 0.44
C LEU A 30 -7.33 3.47 1.33
N PRO A 31 -6.04 3.80 1.30
CA PRO A 31 -5.55 4.94 2.09
C PRO A 31 -6.01 6.27 1.51
N CYS A 32 -5.81 7.31 2.28
CA CYS A 32 -6.09 8.68 1.83
C CYS A 32 -5.09 9.64 2.47
N ALA A 33 -5.05 10.87 1.98
CA ALA A 33 -4.15 11.90 2.50
C ALA A 33 -4.68 13.27 2.20
N GLU A 34 -4.22 14.25 2.98
CA GLU A 34 -4.60 15.65 2.79
C GLU A 34 -3.68 16.38 1.80
N SER A 35 -2.46 15.86 1.58
CA SER A 35 -1.47 16.48 0.72
C SER A 35 -0.67 15.44 -0.04
N GLU A 36 0.02 15.87 -1.11
CA GLU A 36 0.80 14.95 -1.94
C GLU A 36 1.93 14.28 -1.20
N ASP A 37 2.66 15.03 -0.39
CA ASP A 37 3.78 14.45 0.35
C ASP A 37 3.31 13.38 1.33
N LYS A 38 2.14 13.56 1.94
CA LYS A 38 1.58 12.56 2.82
C LYS A 38 0.96 11.40 2.06
N ALA A 39 0.51 11.63 0.83
CA ALA A 39 -0.12 10.58 0.03
C ALA A 39 0.81 9.42 -0.22
N PHE A 40 2.06 9.68 -0.60
CA PHE A 40 3.03 8.61 -0.84
C PHE A 40 3.40 7.86 0.44
N ILE A 41 3.57 8.59 1.52
CA ILE A 41 3.86 8.00 2.82
C ILE A 41 2.72 7.09 3.25
N ASN A 42 1.50 7.60 3.17
CA ASN A 42 0.32 6.83 3.58
C ASN A 42 0.07 5.62 2.69
N ALA A 43 0.31 5.77 1.39
CA ALA A 43 0.18 4.66 0.45
C ALA A 43 1.14 3.53 0.81
N LYS A 44 2.39 3.87 1.09
CA LYS A 44 3.42 2.90 1.42
C LYS A 44 3.12 2.19 2.74
N GLU A 45 2.70 2.95 3.75
CA GLU A 45 2.34 2.36 5.04
C GLU A 45 1.13 1.44 4.93
N ALA A 46 0.11 1.88 4.21
CA ALA A 46 -1.09 1.07 4.03
C ALA A 46 -0.79 -0.21 3.25
N LEU A 47 0.04 -0.11 2.21
CA LEU A 47 0.44 -1.28 1.44
C LEU A 47 1.16 -2.29 2.32
N GLY A 48 2.14 -1.84 3.09
CA GLY A 48 2.90 -2.72 3.97
C GLY A 48 2.02 -3.41 5.00
N LEU A 49 1.14 -2.65 5.64
CA LEU A 49 0.25 -3.19 6.65
C LEU A 49 -0.74 -4.19 6.05
N HIS A 50 -1.29 -3.88 4.87
CA HIS A 50 -2.23 -4.76 4.18
C HIS A 50 -1.57 -6.09 3.81
N LEU A 51 -0.36 -6.03 3.24
CA LEU A 51 0.38 -7.23 2.88
C LEU A 51 0.78 -8.05 4.09
N PHE A 52 1.16 -7.37 5.18
CA PHE A 52 1.46 -8.07 6.42
C PHE A 52 0.24 -8.86 6.91
N GLY A 53 -0.94 -8.24 6.88
CA GLY A 53 -2.17 -8.92 7.25
C GLY A 53 -2.46 -10.14 6.39
N MET A 54 -2.24 -10.02 5.08
CA MET A 54 -2.43 -11.14 4.17
C MET A 54 -1.45 -12.29 4.47
N GLU A 55 -0.21 -11.97 4.79
CA GLU A 55 0.78 -12.99 5.16
C GLU A 55 0.37 -13.71 6.44
N GLN A 56 -0.13 -12.96 7.43
CA GLN A 56 -0.58 -13.55 8.69
C GLN A 56 -1.77 -14.47 8.50
N ASP A 57 -2.66 -14.10 7.58
CA ASP A 57 -3.87 -14.89 7.32
C ASP A 57 -3.63 -16.04 6.34
N GLY A 58 -2.43 -16.13 5.75
CA GLY A 58 -2.14 -17.16 4.76
C GLY A 58 -2.81 -16.91 3.43
N ASP A 59 -3.22 -15.68 3.15
CA ASP A 59 -3.86 -15.33 1.89
C ASP A 59 -2.88 -15.36 0.73
N VAL A 60 -3.39 -15.64 -0.47
CA VAL A 60 -2.59 -15.59 -1.68
C VAL A 60 -2.40 -14.13 -2.08
N VAL A 61 -1.14 -13.69 -2.11
CA VAL A 61 -0.81 -12.34 -2.53
C VAL A 61 -0.81 -12.30 -4.06
N PRO A 62 -1.64 -11.44 -4.68
CA PRO A 62 -1.76 -11.46 -6.14
C PRO A 62 -0.53 -10.93 -6.85
N ALA A 63 -0.36 -11.33 -8.09
CA ALA A 63 0.67 -10.76 -8.95
C ALA A 63 0.28 -9.32 -9.32
N PRO A 64 1.23 -8.40 -9.42
CA PRO A 64 0.91 -7.01 -9.74
C PRO A 64 0.48 -6.83 -11.19
N THR A 65 -0.50 -5.95 -11.39
CA THR A 65 -0.92 -5.54 -12.72
C THR A 65 0.15 -4.65 -13.33
N PRO A 66 0.48 -4.80 -14.62
CA PRO A 66 1.45 -3.93 -15.28
C PRO A 66 0.95 -2.48 -15.32
N ALA A 67 1.89 -1.55 -15.22
CA ALA A 67 1.59 -0.12 -15.20
C ALA A 67 0.86 0.32 -16.48
N THR A 68 1.11 -0.35 -17.60
CA THR A 68 0.50 0.00 -18.88
C THR A 68 -0.95 -0.43 -19.00
N ALA A 69 -1.45 -1.25 -18.08
CA ALA A 69 -2.81 -1.78 -18.15
C ALA A 69 -3.88 -0.80 -17.67
N ILE A 70 -3.48 0.26 -16.95
CA ILE A 70 -4.42 1.21 -16.37
C ILE A 70 -4.18 2.59 -16.98
N LYS A 71 -5.26 3.24 -17.42
CA LYS A 71 -5.20 4.60 -17.93
C LYS A 71 -5.87 5.53 -16.93
N PRO A 72 -5.15 6.53 -16.40
CA PRO A 72 -5.75 7.43 -15.43
C PRO A 72 -6.71 8.42 -16.11
N SER A 73 -7.71 8.86 -15.34
CA SER A 73 -8.57 9.98 -15.72
C SER A 73 -7.84 11.30 -15.45
N ASP A 74 -8.47 12.42 -15.80
CA ASP A 74 -7.82 13.75 -15.70
C ASP A 74 -7.36 14.09 -14.29
N ASN A 75 -8.10 13.67 -13.27
CA ASN A 75 -7.77 13.96 -11.87
C ASN A 75 -7.05 12.81 -11.18
N GLU A 76 -6.49 11.89 -11.95
CA GLU A 76 -5.83 10.71 -11.40
C GLU A 76 -4.37 10.64 -11.80
N VAL A 77 -3.57 10.09 -10.90
CA VAL A 77 -2.16 9.79 -11.17
C VAL A 77 -1.93 8.34 -10.77
N ILE A 78 -1.19 7.63 -11.61
CA ILE A 78 -0.81 6.25 -11.31
C ILE A 78 0.64 6.24 -10.90
N ALA A 79 0.94 5.61 -9.76
CA ALA A 79 2.30 5.48 -9.26
C ALA A 79 2.54 4.04 -8.82
N LEU A 80 3.78 3.61 -8.97
CA LEU A 80 4.21 2.31 -8.48
C LEU A 80 4.73 2.48 -7.07
N ILE A 81 4.12 1.78 -6.12
CA ILE A 81 4.50 1.85 -4.71
C ILE A 81 5.24 0.57 -4.34
N GLU A 82 6.45 0.73 -3.83
CA GLU A 82 7.27 -0.39 -3.40
C GLU A 82 7.38 -0.42 -1.89
N VAL A 83 7.36 -1.61 -1.32
CA VAL A 83 7.53 -1.78 0.12
C VAL A 83 8.56 -2.87 0.40
N PHE A 84 9.38 -2.64 1.44
CA PHE A 84 10.37 -3.60 1.92
C PHE A 84 9.78 -4.29 3.15
N MET A 85 9.33 -5.52 2.96
CA MET A 85 8.57 -6.24 3.98
C MET A 85 9.34 -6.59 5.25
N PRO A 86 10.65 -6.91 5.20
CA PRO A 86 11.36 -7.19 6.45
C PRO A 86 11.29 -6.04 7.45
N ALA A 87 11.39 -4.79 6.97
CA ALA A 87 11.28 -3.64 7.87
C ALA A 87 9.85 -3.48 8.40
N VAL A 88 8.85 -3.75 7.57
CA VAL A 88 7.44 -3.68 7.98
C VAL A 88 7.15 -4.71 9.06
N ARG A 89 7.57 -5.96 8.83
CA ARG A 89 7.35 -7.05 9.78
C ARG A 89 8.02 -6.75 11.12
N ASP A 90 9.24 -6.26 11.06
CA ASP A 90 10.01 -5.94 12.27
C ASP A 90 9.34 -4.82 13.07
N ARG A 91 8.92 -3.75 12.40
CA ARG A 91 8.28 -2.62 13.06
C ARG A 91 6.97 -3.03 13.74
N ILE A 92 6.14 -3.81 13.05
CA ILE A 92 4.86 -4.27 13.60
C ILE A 92 5.09 -5.18 14.80
N ASN A 93 6.02 -6.12 14.68
CA ASN A 93 6.34 -7.04 15.76
C ASN A 93 6.91 -6.32 16.99
N ASN A 94 7.75 -5.31 16.76
CA ASN A 94 8.30 -4.52 17.86
C ASN A 94 7.23 -3.71 18.57
N GLN A 95 6.30 -3.13 17.83
CA GLN A 95 5.19 -2.40 18.45
C GLN A 95 4.33 -3.32 19.29
N PHE A 96 4.08 -4.54 18.79
CA PHE A 96 3.30 -5.53 19.52
C PHE A 96 3.99 -5.92 20.83
N VAL A 97 5.29 -6.18 20.79
CA VAL A 97 6.06 -6.54 21.97
C VAL A 97 6.03 -5.41 23.00
N LYS A 98 6.17 -4.17 22.56
CA LYS A 98 6.11 -3.02 23.47
C LYS A 98 4.76 -2.91 24.15
N LYS A 99 3.68 -3.24 23.45
CA LYS A 99 2.33 -3.17 24.03
C LYS A 99 2.07 -4.24 25.08
N THR A 100 2.76 -5.35 25.00
CA THR A 100 2.53 -6.47 25.91
C THR A 100 3.35 -6.37 27.18
N ARG A 101 4.20 -5.40 27.30
CA ARG A 101 5.02 -5.20 28.49
C ARG A 101 4.30 -4.51 29.61
#